data_de87d6d9254fed6c9dd19d69a9009715
#
_entry.id   de87d6d9254fed6c9dd19d69a9009715
#
_cell.length_a   1.000
_cell.length_b   1.000
_cell.length_c   1.000
_cell.angle_alpha   90.00
_cell.angle_beta   90.00
_cell.angle_gamma   90.00
#
_symmetry.space_group_name_H-M   'P 1'
#
loop_
_entity.id
_entity.type
_entity.pdbx_description
1 polymer ?
#
loop_
_entity_poly.entity_id
_entity_poly.type
_entity_poly.pdbx_seq_one_letter_code
_entity_poly.pdbx_strand_id
1 'polypeptide(L)'
;EKETYKFLREKFESAKWFIACIQQRRETLMKIMKAILERQYQFFEKGPKLLRPMIYKDIAEEINMDISTISRVVNGKYVQSPMGIHELKYFFSEGLTTDFGEEVSNKHIKERLKEIILAEDKDAPFSDDRLAEMLNEEGIHIARRTVAKYREQLRLPVARLRKELL
;
A
#
# COMPACT_ATOMS: atom_id res chain seq x y z
N GLU A 1 55.05 17.23 -4.12
CA GLU A 1 54.01 18.25 -3.81
C GLU A 1 52.84 18.23 -4.77
N LYS A 2 53.03 18.19 -6.11
CA LYS A 2 51.91 18.14 -7.09
C LYS A 2 51.07 16.88 -6.97
N GLU A 3 51.63 15.70 -6.75
CA GLU A 3 50.92 14.44 -6.58
C GLU A 3 50.11 14.43 -5.27
N THR A 4 50.68 14.95 -4.20
CA THR A 4 49.99 15.08 -2.91
C THR A 4 48.79 16.01 -3.02
N TYR A 5 48.94 17.14 -3.71
CA TYR A 5 47.85 18.09 -3.96
C TYR A 5 46.75 17.46 -4.81
N LYS A 6 47.11 16.72 -5.88
CA LYS A 6 46.15 16.00 -6.72
C LYS A 6 45.37 14.97 -5.91
N PHE A 7 46.06 14.17 -5.11
CA PHE A 7 45.43 13.17 -4.24
C PHE A 7 44.44 13.81 -3.24
N LEU A 8 44.84 14.86 -2.55
CA LEU A 8 43.97 15.57 -1.60
C LEU A 8 42.73 16.15 -2.28
N ARG A 9 42.89 16.74 -3.48
CA ARG A 9 41.79 17.27 -4.27
C ARG A 9 40.81 16.18 -4.67
N GLU A 10 41.29 15.03 -5.15
CA GLU A 10 40.43 13.89 -5.52
C GLU A 10 39.63 13.37 -4.31
N LYS A 11 40.26 13.27 -3.14
CA LYS A 11 39.58 12.89 -1.90
C LYS A 11 38.52 13.89 -1.47
N PHE A 12 38.84 15.18 -1.57
CA PHE A 12 37.91 16.25 -1.25
C PHE A 12 36.69 16.26 -2.17
N GLU A 13 36.89 16.16 -3.48
CA GLU A 13 35.77 16.09 -4.44
C GLU A 13 34.93 14.82 -4.24
N SER A 14 35.56 13.68 -3.95
CA SER A 14 34.85 12.43 -3.63
C SER A 14 34.00 12.58 -2.37
N ALA A 15 34.53 13.19 -1.31
CA ALA A 15 33.78 13.43 -0.07
C ALA A 15 32.59 14.39 -0.31
N LYS A 16 32.83 15.48 -1.04
CA LYS A 16 31.82 16.45 -1.40
C LYS A 16 30.65 15.79 -2.22
N TRP A 17 31.03 14.99 -3.21
CA TRP A 17 30.05 14.22 -3.99
C TRP A 17 29.24 13.28 -3.11
N PHE A 18 29.88 12.57 -2.19
CA PHE A 18 29.19 11.65 -1.27
C PHE A 18 28.18 12.37 -0.36
N ILE A 19 28.56 13.54 0.18
CA ILE A 19 27.65 14.37 0.97
C ILE A 19 26.46 14.82 0.13
N ALA A 20 26.68 15.26 -1.11
CA ALA A 20 25.62 15.65 -2.03
C ALA A 20 24.65 14.51 -2.33
N CYS A 21 25.17 13.28 -2.51
CA CYS A 21 24.32 12.09 -2.70
C CYS A 21 23.42 11.80 -1.49
N ILE A 22 23.96 11.95 -0.27
CA ILE A 22 23.16 11.76 0.97
C ILE A 22 22.06 12.83 1.06
N GLN A 23 22.39 14.08 0.78
CA GLN A 23 21.42 15.18 0.79
C GLN A 23 20.30 14.96 -0.25
N GLN A 24 20.67 14.63 -1.48
CA GLN A 24 19.71 14.33 -2.54
C GLN A 24 18.78 13.17 -2.17
N ARG A 25 19.34 12.09 -1.59
CA ARG A 25 18.53 10.95 -1.12
C ARG A 25 17.53 11.38 -0.05
N ARG A 26 17.94 12.20 0.90
CA ARG A 26 17.08 12.75 1.96
C ARG A 26 15.95 13.59 1.37
N GLU A 27 16.28 14.51 0.46
CA GLU A 27 15.28 15.36 -0.21
C GLU A 27 14.28 14.55 -1.00
N THR A 28 14.73 13.54 -1.75
CA THR A 28 13.86 12.64 -2.51
C THR A 28 12.88 11.90 -1.58
N LEU A 29 13.39 11.33 -0.49
CA LEU A 29 12.55 10.62 0.48
C LEU A 29 11.51 11.56 1.11
N MET A 30 11.89 12.79 1.46
CA MET A 30 10.99 13.79 2.02
C MET A 30 9.91 14.22 1.03
N LYS A 31 10.25 14.41 -0.24
CA LYS A 31 9.27 14.74 -1.31
C LYS A 31 8.22 13.62 -1.44
N ILE A 32 8.68 12.37 -1.53
CA ILE A 32 7.80 11.21 -1.63
C ILE A 32 6.89 11.10 -0.40
N MET A 33 7.46 11.24 0.81
CA MET A 33 6.68 11.14 2.05
C MET A 33 5.62 12.25 2.14
N LYS A 34 5.95 13.47 1.72
CA LYS A 34 5.01 14.60 1.69
C LYS A 34 3.83 14.32 0.76
N ALA A 35 4.09 13.85 -0.47
CA ALA A 35 3.05 13.48 -1.43
C ALA A 35 2.17 12.32 -0.91
N ILE A 36 2.77 11.31 -0.25
CA ILE A 36 2.00 10.24 0.40
C ILE A 36 1.09 10.82 1.50
N LEU A 37 1.61 11.70 2.35
CA LEU A 37 0.87 12.31 3.46
C LEU A 37 -0.33 13.12 2.95
N GLU A 38 -0.15 13.92 1.89
CA GLU A 38 -1.20 14.74 1.30
C GLU A 38 -2.34 13.88 0.72
N ARG A 39 -2.01 12.77 0.03
CA ARG A 39 -2.99 11.85 -0.54
C ARG A 39 -3.65 10.95 0.50
N GLN A 40 -2.93 10.54 1.53
CA GLN A 40 -3.40 9.63 2.57
C GLN A 40 -3.75 10.35 3.88
N TYR A 41 -4.08 11.65 3.82
CA TYR A 41 -4.35 12.47 5.00
C TYR A 41 -5.39 11.82 5.94
N GLN A 42 -6.47 11.28 5.37
CA GLN A 42 -7.53 10.62 6.15
C GLN A 42 -7.05 9.37 6.89
N PHE A 43 -6.12 8.61 6.31
CA PHE A 43 -5.49 7.48 7.00
C PHE A 43 -4.73 7.95 8.25
N PHE A 44 -3.93 9.01 8.11
CA PHE A 44 -3.13 9.53 9.22
C PHE A 44 -3.97 10.22 10.31
N GLU A 45 -5.15 10.73 9.97
CA GLU A 45 -6.07 11.39 10.89
C GLU A 45 -7.03 10.39 11.58
N LYS A 46 -7.65 9.48 10.82
CA LYS A 46 -8.79 8.66 11.24
C LYS A 46 -8.50 7.16 11.26
N GLY A 47 -7.37 6.73 10.73
CA GLY A 47 -6.89 5.36 10.80
C GLY A 47 -7.00 4.53 9.54
N PRO A 48 -6.61 3.24 9.64
CA PRO A 48 -6.37 2.35 8.49
C PRO A 48 -7.58 2.09 7.59
N LYS A 49 -8.80 2.20 8.12
CA LYS A 49 -10.04 1.98 7.35
C LYS A 49 -10.24 2.98 6.21
N LEU A 50 -9.60 4.15 6.30
CA LEU A 50 -9.70 5.21 5.30
C LEU A 50 -8.47 5.29 4.39
N LEU A 51 -7.78 4.16 4.19
CA LEU A 51 -6.69 4.06 3.23
C LEU A 51 -7.25 4.18 1.80
N ARG A 52 -6.85 5.23 1.09
CA ARG A 52 -7.24 5.44 -0.32
C ARG A 52 -6.36 4.62 -1.26
N PRO A 53 -6.89 4.13 -2.38
CA PRO A 53 -6.08 3.56 -3.45
C PRO A 53 -5.07 4.58 -3.95
N MET A 54 -3.84 4.14 -4.16
CA MET A 54 -2.76 4.97 -4.67
C MET A 54 -1.73 4.09 -5.34
N ILE A 55 -1.35 4.41 -6.56
CA ILE A 55 -0.30 3.70 -7.30
C ILE A 55 0.97 4.54 -7.41
N TYR A 56 2.09 3.90 -7.70
CA TYR A 56 3.38 4.62 -7.85
C TYR A 56 3.34 5.72 -8.90
N LYS A 57 2.54 5.52 -9.96
CA LYS A 57 2.38 6.50 -11.04
C LYS A 57 1.82 7.83 -10.53
N ASP A 58 0.86 7.80 -9.62
CA ASP A 58 0.23 8.99 -9.06
C ASP A 58 1.23 9.92 -8.37
N ILE A 59 2.13 9.31 -7.57
CA ILE A 59 3.20 10.05 -6.90
C ILE A 59 4.28 10.49 -7.90
N ALA A 60 4.64 9.62 -8.85
CA ALA A 60 5.66 9.90 -9.86
C ALA A 60 5.30 11.15 -10.69
N GLU A 61 4.05 11.27 -11.13
CA GLU A 61 3.54 12.42 -11.88
C GLU A 61 3.53 13.68 -11.02
N GLU A 62 3.08 13.61 -9.76
CA GLU A 62 2.97 14.75 -8.86
C GLU A 62 4.34 15.38 -8.53
N ILE A 63 5.36 14.56 -8.27
CA ILE A 63 6.69 15.06 -7.90
C ILE A 63 7.68 15.08 -9.08
N ASN A 64 7.21 14.78 -10.29
CA ASN A 64 7.97 14.72 -11.54
C ASN A 64 9.22 13.83 -11.43
N MET A 65 9.00 12.56 -11.06
CA MET A 65 10.05 11.54 -10.92
C MET A 65 9.64 10.23 -11.57
N ASP A 66 10.63 9.37 -11.89
CA ASP A 66 10.37 8.04 -12.43
C ASP A 66 9.70 7.10 -11.42
N ILE A 67 8.74 6.30 -11.91
CA ILE A 67 8.05 5.25 -11.13
C ILE A 67 9.05 4.29 -10.49
N SER A 68 10.12 3.91 -11.23
CA SER A 68 11.17 3.03 -10.72
C SER A 68 11.94 3.64 -9.54
N THR A 69 12.13 4.95 -9.54
CA THR A 69 12.75 5.69 -8.44
C THR A 69 11.87 5.64 -7.20
N ILE A 70 10.55 5.92 -7.35
CA ILE A 70 9.59 5.86 -6.23
C ILE A 70 9.60 4.45 -5.61
N SER A 71 9.44 3.40 -6.43
CA SER A 71 9.42 2.02 -5.98
C SER A 71 10.68 1.62 -5.19
N ARG A 72 11.87 2.04 -5.66
CA ARG A 72 13.15 1.78 -4.96
C ARG A 72 13.27 2.54 -3.64
N VAL A 73 12.83 3.80 -3.62
CA VAL A 73 12.95 4.65 -2.42
C VAL A 73 12.00 4.19 -1.32
N VAL A 74 10.77 3.79 -1.62
CA VAL A 74 9.78 3.37 -0.60
C VAL A 74 10.04 1.97 -0.04
N ASN A 75 10.78 1.13 -0.76
CA ASN A 75 11.06 -0.24 -0.34
C ASN A 75 11.93 -0.28 0.93
N GLY A 76 11.48 -1.02 1.95
CA GLY A 76 12.17 -1.14 3.23
C GLY A 76 12.29 0.18 3.99
N LYS A 77 11.40 1.15 3.77
CA LYS A 77 11.31 2.40 4.52
C LYS A 77 10.02 2.45 5.31
N TYR A 78 10.08 3.01 6.50
CA TYR A 78 8.98 3.04 7.45
C TYR A 78 8.66 4.47 7.87
N VAL A 79 7.40 4.72 8.16
CA VAL A 79 6.92 5.93 8.80
C VAL A 79 6.30 5.57 10.14
N GLN A 80 6.64 6.33 11.16
CA GLN A 80 5.99 6.29 12.46
C GLN A 80 4.94 7.39 12.54
N SER A 81 3.72 7.01 12.88
CA SER A 81 2.58 7.92 13.01
C SER A 81 1.77 7.58 14.27
N PRO A 82 0.80 8.40 14.68
CA PRO A 82 -0.14 8.05 15.76
C PRO A 82 -0.91 6.75 15.50
N MET A 83 -1.05 6.36 14.23
CA MET A 83 -1.70 5.10 13.80
C MET A 83 -0.76 3.90 13.82
N GLY A 84 0.48 4.06 14.26
CA GLY A 84 1.49 3.00 14.33
C GLY A 84 2.64 3.18 13.34
N ILE A 85 3.42 2.11 13.19
CA ILE A 85 4.56 2.05 12.27
C ILE A 85 4.13 1.29 11.02
N HIS A 86 4.26 1.94 9.86
CA HIS A 86 3.89 1.37 8.57
C HIS A 86 5.04 1.48 7.58
N GLU A 87 5.25 0.42 6.78
CA GLU A 87 6.16 0.50 5.64
C GLU A 87 5.58 1.47 4.60
N LEU A 88 6.40 2.31 3.95
CA LEU A 88 5.90 3.25 2.93
C LEU A 88 5.21 2.53 1.77
N LYS A 89 5.66 1.33 1.44
CA LYS A 89 5.00 0.47 0.44
C LYS A 89 3.56 0.12 0.79
N TYR A 90 3.20 0.11 2.07
CA TYR A 90 1.85 -0.16 2.56
C TYR A 90 0.80 0.79 1.96
N PHE A 91 1.16 2.04 1.69
CA PHE A 91 0.25 3.06 1.17
C PHE A 91 -0.06 2.91 -0.32
N PHE A 92 0.69 2.06 -1.02
CA PHE A 92 0.49 1.81 -2.45
C PHE A 92 -0.34 0.54 -2.66
N SER A 93 -1.55 0.70 -3.15
CA SER A 93 -2.45 -0.42 -3.48
C SER A 93 -3.40 0.03 -4.58
N GLU A 94 -3.68 -0.87 -5.51
CA GLU A 94 -4.80 -0.69 -6.43
C GLU A 94 -6.12 -0.75 -5.65
N GLY A 95 -7.14 -0.07 -6.13
CA GLY A 95 -8.48 -0.05 -5.56
C GLY A 95 -9.54 -0.43 -6.58
N LEU A 96 -10.76 -0.57 -6.09
CA LEU A 96 -11.98 -0.66 -6.90
C LEU A 96 -12.83 0.58 -6.63
N THR A 97 -13.55 1.06 -7.65
CA THR A 97 -14.50 2.16 -7.50
C THR A 97 -15.83 1.59 -7.00
N THR A 98 -16.44 2.24 -6.02
CA THR A 98 -17.79 1.90 -5.54
C THR A 98 -18.86 2.63 -6.34
N ASP A 99 -20.13 2.26 -6.18
CA ASP A 99 -21.30 2.93 -6.80
C ASP A 99 -21.41 4.42 -6.45
N PHE A 100 -20.88 4.81 -5.30
CA PHE A 100 -20.87 6.20 -4.84
C PHE A 100 -19.67 7.00 -5.35
N GLY A 101 -18.85 6.42 -6.27
CA GLY A 101 -17.65 7.06 -6.78
C GLY A 101 -16.48 7.10 -5.80
N GLU A 102 -16.61 6.45 -4.64
CA GLU A 102 -15.53 6.33 -3.66
C GLU A 102 -14.56 5.22 -4.07
N GLU A 103 -13.27 5.51 -4.00
CA GLU A 103 -12.24 4.52 -4.25
C GLU A 103 -11.94 3.73 -2.96
N VAL A 104 -12.11 2.41 -3.01
CA VAL A 104 -11.84 1.50 -1.89
C VAL A 104 -10.59 0.69 -2.15
N SER A 105 -9.65 0.72 -1.21
CA SER A 105 -8.41 -0.04 -1.36
C SER A 105 -8.65 -1.55 -1.30
N ASN A 106 -7.87 -2.31 -2.07
CA ASN A 106 -7.90 -3.78 -2.01
C ASN A 106 -7.69 -4.35 -0.60
N LYS A 107 -7.02 -3.61 0.28
CA LYS A 107 -6.82 -4.01 1.68
C LYS A 107 -8.11 -3.94 2.47
N HIS A 108 -8.86 -2.85 2.32
CA HIS A 108 -10.16 -2.70 2.97
C HIS A 108 -11.15 -3.77 2.52
N ILE A 109 -11.16 -4.07 1.20
CA ILE A 109 -12.01 -5.15 0.66
C ILE A 109 -11.65 -6.51 1.28
N LYS A 110 -10.35 -6.81 1.43
CA LYS A 110 -9.90 -8.04 2.10
C LYS A 110 -10.25 -8.09 3.58
N GLU A 111 -10.15 -6.98 4.30
CA GLU A 111 -10.57 -6.88 5.70
C GLU A 111 -12.08 -7.12 5.81
N ARG A 112 -12.89 -6.48 4.96
CA ARG A 112 -14.34 -6.67 4.94
C ARG A 112 -14.72 -8.10 4.60
N LEU A 113 -14.08 -8.71 3.61
CA LEU A 113 -14.27 -10.12 3.25
C LEU A 113 -13.94 -11.05 4.44
N LYS A 114 -12.87 -10.77 5.16
CA LYS A 114 -12.49 -11.52 6.36
C LYS A 114 -13.53 -11.38 7.48
N GLU A 115 -14.04 -10.17 7.72
CA GLU A 115 -15.11 -9.91 8.70
C GLU A 115 -16.38 -10.73 8.38
N ILE A 116 -16.83 -10.71 7.12
CA ILE A 116 -18.01 -11.47 6.67
C ILE A 116 -17.81 -12.97 6.92
N ILE A 117 -16.65 -13.52 6.54
CA ILE A 117 -16.36 -14.95 6.72
C ILE A 117 -16.23 -15.33 8.20
N LEU A 118 -15.69 -14.46 9.05
CA LEU A 118 -15.60 -14.73 10.48
C LEU A 118 -16.94 -14.66 11.20
N ALA A 119 -17.90 -13.90 10.65
CA ALA A 119 -19.25 -13.75 11.18
C ALA A 119 -20.25 -14.74 10.57
N GLU A 120 -19.85 -15.57 9.57
CA GLU A 120 -20.75 -16.53 8.93
C GLU A 120 -21.15 -17.68 9.84
N ASP A 121 -22.31 -18.25 9.56
CA ASP A 121 -22.74 -19.49 10.17
C ASP A 121 -21.91 -20.67 9.64
N LYS A 122 -21.26 -21.40 10.54
CA LYS A 122 -20.40 -22.52 10.20
C LYS A 122 -21.16 -23.75 9.69
N ASP A 123 -22.45 -23.85 9.97
CA ASP A 123 -23.31 -24.90 9.42
C ASP A 123 -23.66 -24.62 7.96
N ALA A 124 -23.70 -23.33 7.57
CA ALA A 124 -24.05 -22.87 6.23
C ALA A 124 -23.11 -21.76 5.71
N PRO A 125 -21.79 -22.03 5.54
CA PRO A 125 -20.81 -21.03 5.15
C PRO A 125 -21.06 -20.49 3.75
N PHE A 126 -20.82 -19.18 3.56
CA PHE A 126 -21.07 -18.48 2.31
C PHE A 126 -20.16 -18.95 1.17
N SER A 127 -20.75 -19.21 -0.01
CA SER A 127 -19.96 -19.45 -1.23
C SER A 127 -19.27 -18.17 -1.72
N ASP A 128 -18.25 -18.31 -2.58
CA ASP A 128 -17.57 -17.15 -3.19
C ASP A 128 -18.56 -16.30 -4.03
N ASP A 129 -19.62 -16.90 -4.58
CA ASP A 129 -20.71 -16.18 -5.27
C ASP A 129 -21.51 -15.33 -4.29
N ARG A 130 -21.92 -15.91 -3.15
CA ARG A 130 -22.69 -15.18 -2.14
C ARG A 130 -21.87 -14.06 -1.49
N LEU A 131 -20.58 -14.29 -1.25
CA LEU A 131 -19.66 -13.27 -0.75
C LEU A 131 -19.51 -12.11 -1.75
N ALA A 132 -19.48 -12.40 -3.05
CA ALA A 132 -19.45 -11.36 -4.08
C ALA A 132 -20.77 -10.57 -4.12
N GLU A 133 -21.91 -11.22 -4.00
CA GLU A 133 -23.22 -10.55 -3.90
C GLU A 133 -23.28 -9.61 -2.70
N MET A 134 -22.89 -10.08 -1.51
CA MET A 134 -22.88 -9.26 -0.29
C MET A 134 -21.99 -8.02 -0.41
N LEU A 135 -20.79 -8.15 -0.99
CA LEU A 135 -19.91 -7.02 -1.23
C LEU A 135 -20.49 -6.06 -2.28
N ASN A 136 -21.18 -6.59 -3.31
CA ASN A 136 -21.86 -5.76 -4.30
C ASN A 136 -23.08 -5.03 -3.69
N GLU A 137 -23.82 -5.65 -2.77
CA GLU A 137 -24.89 -4.99 -2.00
C GLU A 137 -24.34 -3.84 -1.11
N GLU A 138 -23.09 -3.94 -0.66
CA GLU A 138 -22.36 -2.86 0.05
C GLU A 138 -21.79 -1.80 -0.92
N GLY A 139 -22.07 -1.91 -2.24
CA GLY A 139 -21.59 -0.97 -3.27
C GLY A 139 -20.18 -1.26 -3.78
N ILE A 140 -19.54 -2.35 -3.38
CA ILE A 140 -18.20 -2.75 -3.82
C ILE A 140 -18.32 -3.70 -5.01
N HIS A 141 -18.19 -3.21 -6.24
CA HIS A 141 -18.27 -4.04 -7.44
C HIS A 141 -17.10 -5.00 -7.58
N ILE A 142 -17.34 -6.24 -7.19
CA ILE A 142 -16.30 -7.28 -7.21
C ILE A 142 -16.85 -8.57 -7.86
N ALA A 143 -16.06 -9.15 -8.77
CA ALA A 143 -16.41 -10.40 -9.38
C ALA A 143 -16.04 -11.59 -8.46
N ARG A 144 -16.83 -12.69 -8.53
CA ARG A 144 -16.55 -13.95 -7.82
C ARG A 144 -15.09 -14.39 -7.90
N ARG A 145 -14.47 -14.32 -9.09
CA ARG A 145 -13.05 -14.73 -9.27
C ARG A 145 -12.10 -13.91 -8.43
N THR A 146 -12.39 -12.62 -8.25
CA THR A 146 -11.57 -11.72 -7.41
C THR A 146 -11.78 -12.02 -5.93
N VAL A 147 -13.02 -12.33 -5.52
CA VAL A 147 -13.33 -12.80 -4.16
C VAL A 147 -12.54 -14.07 -3.83
N ALA A 148 -12.59 -15.08 -4.73
CA ALA A 148 -11.81 -16.31 -4.57
C ALA A 148 -10.32 -16.04 -4.41
N LYS A 149 -9.73 -15.19 -5.27
CA LYS A 149 -8.33 -14.76 -5.18
C LYS A 149 -8.00 -14.10 -3.84
N TYR A 150 -8.86 -13.21 -3.35
CA TYR A 150 -8.63 -12.51 -2.07
C TYR A 150 -8.77 -13.46 -0.89
N ARG A 151 -9.76 -14.36 -0.90
CA ARG A 151 -9.92 -15.41 0.11
C ARG A 151 -8.66 -16.29 0.20
N GLU A 152 -8.12 -16.74 -0.93
CA GLU A 152 -6.88 -17.53 -0.99
C GLU A 152 -5.68 -16.75 -0.44
N GLN A 153 -5.54 -15.48 -0.78
CA GLN A 153 -4.48 -14.61 -0.24
C GLN A 153 -4.59 -14.44 1.28
N LEU A 154 -5.79 -14.48 1.82
CA LEU A 154 -6.07 -14.48 3.26
C LEU A 154 -5.93 -15.86 3.90
N ARG A 155 -5.59 -16.91 3.12
CA ARG A 155 -5.50 -18.30 3.55
C ARG A 155 -6.79 -18.84 4.16
N LEU A 156 -7.94 -18.34 3.70
CA LEU A 156 -9.25 -18.81 4.12
C LEU A 156 -9.71 -19.93 3.17
N PRO A 157 -10.14 -21.09 3.68
CA PRO A 157 -10.58 -22.19 2.84
C PRO A 157 -11.92 -21.91 2.14
N VAL A 158 -12.24 -22.69 1.12
CA VAL A 158 -13.54 -22.62 0.43
C VAL A 158 -14.69 -23.02 1.37
N ALA A 159 -15.92 -22.56 1.10
CA ALA A 159 -17.10 -22.80 1.94
C ALA A 159 -17.22 -24.25 2.42
N ARG A 160 -17.07 -25.21 1.50
CA ARG A 160 -17.16 -26.65 1.82
C ARG A 160 -16.17 -27.10 2.92
N LEU A 161 -14.98 -26.47 3.00
CA LEU A 161 -13.95 -26.81 3.99
C LEU A 161 -14.09 -25.97 5.28
N ARG A 162 -14.94 -24.96 5.28
CA ARG A 162 -15.25 -24.16 6.47
C ARG A 162 -16.48 -24.68 7.21
N LYS A 163 -17.25 -25.58 6.57
CA LYS A 163 -18.41 -26.21 7.19
C LYS A 163 -17.98 -27.10 8.34
N GLU A 164 -18.46 -26.81 9.53
CA GLU A 164 -18.32 -27.67 10.71
C GLU A 164 -19.52 -28.64 10.74
N LEU A 165 -19.25 -29.94 10.73
CA LEU A 165 -20.26 -30.99 10.97
C LEU A 165 -20.27 -31.20 12.47
N LEU A 166 -21.34 -30.78 13.14
CA LEU A 166 -21.63 -31.19 14.51
C LEU A 166 -21.96 -32.66 14.57
#